data_904c3fac09bcbe95e196a5e933d020ec
#
_entry.id   904c3fac09bcbe95e196a5e933d020ec
#
_cell.length_a   1.000
_cell.length_b   1.000
_cell.length_c   1.000
_cell.angle_alpha   90.00
_cell.angle_beta   90.00
_cell.angle_gamma   90.00
#
_symmetry.space_group_name_H-M   'P 1'
#
loop_
_entity.id
_entity.type
_entity.pdbx_description
1 polymer ?
#
loop_
_entity_poly.entity_id
_entity_poly.type
_entity_poly.pdbx_seq_one_letter_code
_entity_poly.pdbx_strand_id
1 'polypeptide(L)'
;MSEIQGKHNVILENRSHLVLSGVTDVDSFNETEIALFTQLGELTIKGTDLHINEMSVESGDLSVEGDICALIYGDKDLSLIHISEP
;
A
#
# COMPACT_ATOMS: atom_id res chain seq x y z
N MET A 1 -14.79 -7.90 -16.07
CA MET A 1 -14.42 -7.78 -15.65
C MET A 1 -13.56 -7.37 -15.57
N SER A 2 -13.51 -7.10 -15.41
CA SER A 2 -12.86 -6.73 -15.31
C SER A 2 -12.06 -6.51 -15.15
N GLU A 3 -12.00 -6.36 -14.75
CA GLU A 3 -11.21 -6.28 -14.47
C GLU A 3 -10.09 -6.11 -14.88
N ILE A 4 -9.69 -6.03 -15.02
CA ILE A 4 -8.73 -5.99 -15.66
C ILE A 4 -7.78 -4.96 -15.53
N GLN A 5 -8.05 -3.81 -15.73
CA GLN A 5 -7.18 -2.81 -15.35
C GLN A 5 -7.29 -2.66 -13.90
N GLY A 6 -6.52 -1.91 -13.26
CA GLY A 6 -6.59 -1.76 -11.84
C GLY A 6 -6.12 -2.96 -11.09
N LYS A 7 -5.14 -3.66 -11.61
CA LYS A 7 -4.62 -4.78 -10.87
C LYS A 7 -3.75 -4.31 -9.74
N HIS A 8 -4.14 -4.69 -8.58
CA HIS A 8 -3.42 -4.31 -7.37
C HIS A 8 -3.54 -5.44 -6.36
N ASN A 9 -2.43 -6.01 -5.99
CA ASN A 9 -2.42 -7.10 -5.03
C ASN A 9 -1.58 -6.74 -3.83
N VAL A 10 -1.96 -7.29 -2.69
CA VAL A 10 -1.24 -7.06 -1.45
C VAL A 10 -1.03 -8.42 -0.79
N ILE A 11 0.21 -8.71 -0.46
CA ILE A 11 0.54 -9.93 0.26
C ILE A 11 1.32 -9.53 1.49
N LEU A 12 0.79 -9.85 2.66
CA LEU A 12 1.42 -9.52 3.92
C LEU A 12 1.72 -10.81 4.66
N GLU A 13 2.99 -11.03 4.97
CA GLU A 13 3.42 -12.22 5.66
C GLU A 13 3.99 -11.85 7.01
N ASN A 14 3.48 -12.49 8.05
CA ASN A 14 3.98 -12.31 9.42
C ASN A 14 4.02 -10.85 9.86
N ARG A 15 3.22 -10.00 9.21
CA ARG A 15 3.17 -8.58 9.49
C ARG A 15 4.54 -7.91 9.37
N SER A 16 5.47 -8.57 8.72
CA SER A 16 6.82 -8.04 8.61
C SER A 16 7.31 -7.95 7.17
N HIS A 17 6.63 -8.59 6.24
CA HIS A 17 7.05 -8.55 4.85
C HIS A 17 5.81 -8.30 3.99
N LEU A 18 5.80 -7.18 3.32
CA LEU A 18 4.66 -6.74 2.53
C LEU A 18 5.07 -6.62 1.08
N VAL A 19 4.33 -7.27 0.20
CA VAL A 19 4.57 -7.18 -1.23
C VAL A 19 3.34 -6.60 -1.88
N LEU A 20 3.54 -5.59 -2.70
CA LEU A 20 2.46 -4.90 -3.38
C LEU A 20 2.68 -4.94 -4.88
N SER A 21 1.60 -5.00 -5.62
CA SER A 21 1.67 -4.81 -7.06
C SER A 21 0.63 -3.76 -7.44
N GLY A 22 0.76 -3.21 -8.65
CA GLY A 22 -0.15 -2.16 -9.08
C GLY A 22 0.13 -0.81 -8.47
N VAL A 23 1.35 -0.61 -7.99
CA VAL A 23 1.75 0.68 -7.43
C VAL A 23 2.09 1.62 -8.56
N THR A 24 1.52 2.81 -8.56
CA THR A 24 1.77 3.77 -9.63
C THR A 24 2.76 4.84 -9.23
N ASP A 25 2.86 5.11 -7.94
CA ASP A 25 3.80 6.15 -7.48
C ASP A 25 3.95 6.04 -5.98
N VAL A 26 5.05 6.57 -5.47
CA VAL A 26 5.26 6.64 -4.03
C VAL A 26 5.30 8.12 -3.67
N ASP A 27 4.41 8.52 -2.78
CA ASP A 27 4.29 9.90 -2.38
C ASP A 27 5.35 10.28 -1.34
N SER A 28 5.44 9.47 -0.30
CA SER A 28 6.42 9.73 0.74
C SER A 28 6.62 8.46 1.56
N PHE A 29 7.74 8.39 2.26
CA PHE A 29 7.92 7.28 3.18
C PHE A 29 8.89 7.64 4.28
N ASN A 30 8.67 7.04 5.42
CA ASN A 30 9.61 7.11 6.53
C ASN A 30 9.45 5.82 7.33
N GLU A 31 10.08 5.74 8.46
CA GLU A 31 10.12 4.50 9.22
C GLU A 31 8.79 4.10 9.82
N THR A 32 7.86 5.03 9.91
CA THR A 32 6.59 4.74 10.52
C THR A 32 5.42 4.81 9.56
N GLU A 33 5.63 5.36 8.38
CA GLU A 33 4.53 5.54 7.45
C GLU A 33 5.04 5.63 6.02
N ILE A 34 4.34 4.94 5.14
CA ILE A 34 4.64 5.00 3.71
C ILE A 34 3.34 5.32 3.00
N ALA A 35 3.34 6.40 2.23
CA ALA A 35 2.17 6.81 1.48
C ALA A 35 2.46 6.64 -0.01
N LEU A 36 1.57 5.96 -0.69
CA LEU A 36 1.77 5.67 -2.09
C LEU A 36 0.44 5.64 -2.83
N PHE A 37 0.52 5.56 -4.14
CA PHE A 37 -0.66 5.48 -4.98
C PHE A 37 -0.66 4.15 -5.72
N THR A 38 -1.84 3.57 -5.84
CA THR A 38 -2.00 2.31 -6.53
C THR A 38 -3.08 2.44 -7.59
N GLN A 39 -3.26 1.39 -8.37
CA GLN A 39 -4.31 1.38 -9.36
C GLN A 39 -5.69 1.52 -8.73
N LEU A 40 -5.82 1.18 -7.47
CA LEU A 40 -7.10 1.27 -6.77
C LEU A 40 -7.19 2.45 -5.81
N GLY A 41 -6.22 3.34 -5.84
CA GLY A 41 -6.28 4.54 -5.02
C GLY A 41 -5.09 4.68 -4.10
N GLU A 42 -5.20 5.63 -3.22
CA GLU A 42 -4.12 5.93 -2.31
C GLU A 42 -4.03 4.90 -1.20
N LEU A 43 -2.83 4.52 -0.84
CA LEU A 43 -2.61 3.53 0.20
C LEU A 43 -1.58 4.06 1.18
N THR A 44 -1.87 3.95 2.46
CA THR A 44 -0.94 4.32 3.51
C THR A 44 -0.60 3.08 4.33
N ILE A 45 0.69 2.82 4.49
CA ILE A 45 1.19 1.70 5.27
C ILE A 45 1.75 2.28 6.55
N LYS A 46 1.30 1.78 7.69
CA LYS A 46 1.77 2.26 8.97
C LYS A 46 2.43 1.14 9.76
N GLY A 47 3.46 1.49 10.49
CA GLY A 47 4.17 0.49 11.26
C GLY A 47 5.38 1.09 11.95
N THR A 48 6.38 0.24 12.18
CA THR A 48 7.61 0.63 12.86
C THR A 48 8.78 0.03 12.10
N ASP A 49 9.85 0.78 11.98
CA ASP A 49 11.05 0.33 11.27
C ASP A 49 10.74 -0.08 9.84
N LEU A 50 9.83 0.64 9.22
CA LEU A 50 9.47 0.34 7.84
C LEU A 50 10.57 0.77 6.91
N HIS A 51 10.84 -0.06 5.92
CA HIS A 51 11.76 0.34 4.87
C HIS A 51 11.37 -0.37 3.57
N ILE A 52 11.69 0.27 2.48
CA ILE A 52 11.40 -0.29 1.17
C ILE A 52 12.56 -1.17 0.78
N ASN A 53 12.26 -2.44 0.59
CA ASN A 53 13.27 -3.41 0.23
C ASN A 53 13.50 -3.42 -1.28
N GLU A 54 12.42 -3.29 -2.03
CA GLU A 54 12.52 -3.33 -3.47
C GLU A 54 11.40 -2.51 -4.07
N MET A 55 11.67 -1.79 -5.14
CA MET A 55 10.66 -1.00 -5.80
C MET A 55 10.94 -0.97 -7.28
N SER A 56 9.92 -1.22 -8.07
CA SER A 56 10.01 -1.13 -9.51
C SER A 56 8.80 -0.36 -10.01
N VAL A 57 9.01 0.89 -10.39
CA VAL A 57 7.92 1.72 -10.85
C VAL A 57 7.37 1.22 -12.16
N GLU A 58 8.23 0.68 -12.98
CA GLU A 58 7.80 0.19 -14.28
C GLU A 58 6.81 -0.95 -14.18
N SER A 59 7.05 -1.85 -13.27
CA SER A 59 6.15 -2.98 -13.11
C SER A 59 5.13 -2.76 -12.03
N GLY A 60 5.30 -1.71 -11.23
CA GLY A 60 4.38 -1.44 -10.14
C GLY A 60 4.56 -2.31 -8.93
N ASP A 61 5.74 -2.90 -8.79
CA ASP A 61 6.01 -3.79 -7.67
C ASP A 61 6.72 -3.06 -6.56
N LEU A 62 6.36 -3.35 -5.34
CA LEU A 62 6.96 -2.74 -4.18
C LEU A 62 7.04 -3.77 -3.06
N SER A 63 8.18 -3.84 -2.42
CA SER A 63 8.38 -4.74 -1.30
C SER A 63 8.83 -3.92 -0.09
N VAL A 64 8.12 -4.09 1.01
CA VAL A 64 8.36 -3.34 2.24
C VAL A 64 8.60 -4.30 3.36
N GLU A 65 9.55 -3.97 4.22
CA GLU A 65 9.84 -4.77 5.40
C GLU A 65 9.77 -3.90 6.63
N GLY A 66 9.45 -4.52 7.75
CA GLY A 66 9.34 -3.82 9.02
C GLY A 66 8.20 -4.42 9.81
N ASP A 67 7.81 -3.73 10.86
CA ASP A 67 6.70 -4.21 11.69
C ASP A 67 5.46 -3.46 11.22
N ILE A 68 4.65 -4.11 10.43
CA ILE A 68 3.51 -3.47 9.78
C ILE A 68 2.27 -3.62 10.64
N CYS A 69 1.63 -2.52 10.96
CA CYS A 69 0.47 -2.58 11.83
C CYS A 69 -0.82 -2.13 11.15
N ALA A 70 -0.75 -1.42 10.04
CA ALA A 70 -1.98 -0.99 9.39
C ALA A 70 -1.78 -0.73 7.90
N LEU A 71 -2.82 -1.02 7.13
CA LEU A 71 -2.87 -0.68 5.72
C LEU A 71 -4.18 0.06 5.52
N ILE A 72 -4.10 1.29 5.06
CA ILE A 72 -5.27 2.14 4.96
C ILE A 72 -5.38 2.69 3.55
N TYR A 73 -6.51 2.43 2.92
CA TYR A 73 -6.78 3.01 1.63
C TYR A 73 -7.45 4.36 1.88
N GLY A 74 -6.76 5.40 1.50
CA GLY A 74 -7.17 6.74 1.86
C GLY A 74 -7.79 7.54 0.77
N ASP A 75 -8.71 6.97 0.08
CA ASP A 75 -9.43 7.72 -0.90
C ASP A 75 -10.33 8.69 -0.15
N LYS A 76 -10.17 9.95 -0.39
CA LYS A 76 -10.88 10.91 0.36
C LYS A 76 -12.35 10.70 0.39
N ASP A 77 -12.91 10.41 -0.73
CA ASP A 77 -14.33 10.24 -0.77
C ASP A 77 -14.77 8.99 -0.12
N LEU A 78 -13.98 7.97 -0.29
CA LEU A 78 -14.36 6.69 0.24
C LEU A 78 -14.08 6.56 1.69
N SER A 79 -13.17 7.30 2.19
CA SER A 79 -12.82 7.15 3.58
C SER A 79 -14.00 7.48 4.46
N LEU A 80 -14.93 8.17 3.94
CA LEU A 80 -16.09 8.43 4.71
C LEU A 80 -16.96 7.26 4.79
N ILE A 81 -16.89 6.46 3.82
CA ILE A 81 -17.73 5.38 3.76
C ILE A 81 -17.33 4.24 4.48
N HIS A 82 -16.24 3.90 4.32
CA HIS A 82 -15.93 2.71 4.87
C HIS A 82 -15.52 2.77 6.18
N ILE A 83 -15.60 3.58 6.32
CA ILE A 83 -15.32 3.53 7.47
C ILE A 83 -15.91 2.99 8.32
N SER A 84 -16.14 2.96 8.10
CA SER A 84 -16.43 2.42 8.71
C SER A 84 -16.46 1.56 9.31
N GLU A 85 -16.19 1.73 9.28
CA GLU A 85 -16.18 0.98 9.82
C GLU A 85 -16.44 0.53 10.55
N PRO A 86 -16.38 0.44 10.85
CA PRO A 86 -16.62 -0.08 11.66
C PRO A 86 -16.92 -0.34 12.35
#